data_0ae7b94a93d312b46415196b3764da08
#
_entry.id   0ae7b94a93d312b46415196b3764da08
#
_cell.length_a   1.000
_cell.length_b   1.000
_cell.length_c   1.000
_cell.angle_alpha   90.00
_cell.angle_beta   90.00
_cell.angle_gamma   90.00
#
_symmetry.space_group_name_H-M   'P 1'
#
loop_
_entity.id
_entity.type
_entity.pdbx_description
1 polymer ?
#
loop_
_entity_poly.entity_id
_entity_poly.type
_entity_poly.pdbx_seq_one_letter_code
_entity_poly.pdbx_strand_id
1 'polypeptide(L)'
;IVTCGFARKGDYQCLMGMSEERWGAFVNAVQNVSLADIVVQKALRKLFALACECELDKQGRILIAPSLRERAQLDGDIMLAGANNRIEIWNRAKWNEEMDDESGFDDETLLALTRIQSGL
;
A
#
# COMPACT_ATOMS: atom_id res chain seq x y z
N ILE A 1 -5.51 -7.67 -6.82
CA ILE A 1 -4.56 -6.70 -7.39
C ILE A 1 -3.49 -6.37 -6.35
N VAL A 2 -2.24 -6.42 -6.75
CA VAL A 2 -1.10 -6.01 -5.91
C VAL A 2 -0.37 -4.86 -6.60
N THR A 3 -0.08 -3.82 -5.86
CA THR A 3 0.69 -2.67 -6.33
C THR A 3 1.55 -2.10 -5.20
N CYS A 4 2.30 -1.03 -5.46
CA CYS A 4 3.10 -0.39 -4.42
C CYS A 4 2.21 0.31 -3.38
N GLY A 5 2.66 0.32 -2.12
CA GLY A 5 2.00 1.08 -1.06
C GLY A 5 2.36 2.56 -1.09
N PHE A 6 1.71 3.33 -0.24
CA PHE A 6 1.99 4.75 -0.08
C PHE A 6 3.10 4.95 0.93
N ALA A 7 4.14 5.69 0.53
CA ALA A 7 5.26 6.02 1.39
C ALA A 7 5.85 7.35 0.99
N ARG A 8 6.49 8.03 1.93
CA ARG A 8 7.26 9.23 1.62
C ARG A 8 8.52 8.84 0.84
N LYS A 9 8.98 9.75 -0.03
CA LYS A 9 10.21 9.54 -0.78
C LYS A 9 11.37 9.25 0.16
N GLY A 10 12.08 8.16 -0.08
CA GLY A 10 13.20 7.71 0.74
C GLY A 10 12.83 6.75 1.87
N ASP A 11 11.55 6.67 2.23
CA ASP A 11 11.08 5.72 3.23
C ASP A 11 10.84 4.34 2.60
N TYR A 12 10.80 3.31 3.45
CA TYR A 12 10.46 1.97 2.99
C TYR A 12 9.05 1.94 2.39
N GLN A 13 8.91 1.27 1.27
CA GLN A 13 7.63 1.12 0.58
C GLN A 13 7.21 -0.35 0.58
N CYS A 14 6.15 -0.67 1.34
CA CYS A 14 5.52 -2.00 1.28
C CYS A 14 4.72 -2.14 -0.02
N LEU A 15 4.17 -3.33 -0.23
CA LEU A 15 3.16 -3.54 -1.26
C LEU A 15 1.78 -3.50 -0.62
N MET A 16 0.76 -3.16 -1.40
CA MET A 16 -0.62 -3.32 -0.97
C MET A 16 -1.37 -4.20 -1.94
N GLY A 17 -2.19 -5.07 -1.36
CA GLY A 17 -3.06 -5.95 -2.11
C GLY A 17 -4.51 -5.67 -1.78
N MET A 18 -5.38 -5.78 -2.77
CA MET A 18 -6.81 -5.58 -2.58
C MET A 18 -7.60 -6.43 -3.57
N SER A 19 -8.86 -6.66 -3.24
CA SER A 19 -9.77 -7.35 -4.13
C SER A 19 -9.99 -6.57 -5.43
N GLU A 20 -10.45 -7.27 -6.45
CA GLU A 20 -10.82 -6.61 -7.72
C GLU A 20 -11.91 -5.56 -7.50
N GLU A 21 -12.87 -5.85 -6.62
CA GLU A 21 -13.94 -4.92 -6.29
C GLU A 21 -13.39 -3.64 -5.66
N ARG A 22 -12.49 -3.77 -4.71
CA ARG A 22 -11.87 -2.61 -4.05
C ARG A 22 -10.99 -1.81 -4.99
N TRP A 23 -10.23 -2.50 -5.83
CA TRP A 23 -9.43 -1.85 -6.86
C TRP A 23 -10.30 -1.09 -7.85
N GLY A 24 -11.42 -1.69 -8.28
CA GLY A 24 -12.39 -1.04 -9.15
C GLY A 24 -12.96 0.23 -8.53
N ALA A 25 -13.27 0.22 -7.23
CA ALA A 25 -13.72 1.40 -6.52
C ALA A 25 -12.66 2.51 -6.51
N PHE A 26 -11.40 2.15 -6.32
CA PHE A 26 -10.30 3.11 -6.40
C PHE A 26 -10.16 3.70 -7.81
N VAL A 27 -10.20 2.87 -8.84
CA VAL A 27 -10.13 3.32 -10.24
C VAL A 27 -11.25 4.31 -10.54
N ASN A 28 -12.48 4.01 -10.10
CA ASN A 28 -13.61 4.91 -10.27
C ASN A 28 -13.42 6.23 -9.52
N ALA A 29 -12.89 6.17 -8.31
CA ALA A 29 -12.69 7.36 -7.48
C ALA A 29 -11.70 8.35 -8.10
N VAL A 30 -10.67 7.86 -8.80
CA VAL A 30 -9.63 8.70 -9.42
C VAL A 30 -9.92 9.08 -10.86
N GLN A 31 -11.03 8.61 -11.41
CA GLN A 31 -11.38 8.80 -12.83
C GLN A 31 -11.53 10.27 -13.21
N ASN A 32 -12.00 11.10 -12.29
CA ASN A 32 -12.28 12.52 -12.52
C ASN A 32 -11.19 13.47 -12.01
N VAL A 33 -10.02 12.94 -11.66
CA VAL A 33 -8.90 13.76 -11.24
C VAL A 33 -8.43 14.60 -12.44
N SER A 34 -8.20 15.90 -12.20
CA SER A 34 -7.75 16.83 -13.24
C SER A 34 -6.42 16.39 -13.84
N LEU A 35 -6.34 16.42 -15.18
CA LEU A 35 -5.09 16.21 -15.90
C LEU A 35 -4.05 17.28 -15.58
N ALA A 36 -4.49 18.46 -15.12
CA ALA A 36 -3.59 19.54 -14.70
C ALA A 36 -2.97 19.31 -13.32
N ASP A 37 -3.49 18.39 -12.54
CA ASP A 37 -2.89 18.03 -11.25
C ASP A 37 -1.72 17.07 -11.47
N ILE A 38 -0.56 17.64 -11.75
CA ILE A 38 0.64 16.89 -12.13
C ILE A 38 1.13 15.98 -11.02
N VAL A 39 1.00 16.40 -9.75
CA VAL A 39 1.44 15.60 -8.60
C VAL A 39 0.61 14.31 -8.52
N VAL A 40 -0.70 14.43 -8.61
CA VAL A 40 -1.60 13.26 -8.57
C VAL A 40 -1.41 12.39 -9.82
N GLN A 41 -1.26 12.98 -10.99
CA GLN A 41 -1.03 12.22 -12.22
C GLN A 41 0.26 11.38 -12.17
N LYS A 42 1.32 11.91 -11.57
CA LYS A 42 2.56 11.15 -11.35
C LYS A 42 2.34 9.95 -10.43
N ALA A 43 1.61 10.15 -9.33
CA ALA A 43 1.30 9.09 -8.39
C ALA A 43 0.46 7.99 -9.02
N LEU A 44 -0.59 8.37 -9.77
CA LEU A 44 -1.46 7.41 -10.45
C LEU A 44 -0.71 6.61 -11.51
N ARG A 45 0.18 7.26 -12.24
CA ARG A 45 1.00 6.58 -13.25
C ARG A 45 1.83 5.47 -12.62
N LYS A 46 2.46 5.75 -11.47
CA LYS A 46 3.24 4.75 -10.73
C LYS A 46 2.36 3.61 -10.22
N LEU A 47 1.24 3.94 -9.58
CA LEU A 47 0.33 2.94 -9.03
C LEU A 47 -0.19 1.99 -10.11
N PHE A 48 -0.65 2.54 -11.23
CA PHE A 48 -1.21 1.73 -12.32
C PHE A 48 -0.13 0.96 -13.09
N ALA A 49 1.03 1.55 -13.30
CA ALA A 49 2.12 0.87 -14.00
C ALA A 49 2.65 -0.33 -13.21
N LEU A 50 2.62 -0.28 -11.88
CA LEU A 50 3.10 -1.34 -11.01
C LEU A 50 2.02 -2.34 -10.61
N ALA A 51 0.76 -2.05 -10.89
CA ALA A 51 -0.35 -2.93 -10.51
C ALA A 51 -0.29 -4.25 -11.28
N CYS A 52 -0.40 -5.35 -10.55
CA CYS A 52 -0.42 -6.70 -11.09
C CYS A 52 -1.64 -7.44 -10.57
N GLU A 53 -2.30 -8.16 -11.47
CA GLU A 53 -3.34 -9.09 -11.10
C GLU A 53 -2.66 -10.39 -10.62
N CYS A 54 -2.98 -10.83 -9.41
CA CYS A 54 -2.41 -12.02 -8.82
C CYS A 54 -3.53 -13.00 -8.48
N GLU A 55 -3.45 -14.21 -9.03
CA GLU A 55 -4.41 -15.26 -8.72
C GLU A 55 -3.85 -16.18 -7.64
N LEU A 56 -4.72 -16.61 -6.72
CA LEU A 56 -4.38 -17.62 -5.74
C LEU A 56 -4.29 -18.98 -6.44
N ASP A 57 -3.20 -19.72 -6.21
CA ASP A 57 -3.11 -21.11 -6.64
C ASP A 57 -3.95 -22.01 -5.72
N LYS A 58 -3.95 -23.30 -6.01
CA LYS A 58 -4.73 -24.30 -5.23
C LYS A 58 -4.28 -24.40 -3.78
N GLN A 59 -3.09 -23.92 -3.46
CA GLN A 59 -2.51 -23.95 -2.11
C GLN A 59 -2.62 -22.59 -1.42
N GLY A 60 -3.34 -21.63 -2.00
CA GLY A 60 -3.52 -20.32 -1.43
C GLY A 60 -2.33 -19.38 -1.60
N ARG A 61 -1.42 -19.67 -2.54
CA ARG A 61 -0.23 -18.86 -2.78
C ARG A 61 -0.45 -17.95 -3.98
N ILE A 62 0.20 -16.78 -3.96
CA ILE A 62 0.25 -15.87 -5.10
C ILE A 62 1.69 -15.68 -5.55
N LEU A 63 1.86 -15.42 -6.84
CA LEU A 63 3.16 -15.05 -7.40
C LEU A 63 3.21 -13.53 -7.52
N ILE A 64 4.13 -12.93 -6.78
CA ILE A 64 4.37 -11.48 -6.85
C ILE A 64 5.44 -11.21 -7.91
N ALA A 65 5.16 -10.26 -8.81
CA ALA A 65 6.09 -9.92 -9.88
C ALA A 65 7.47 -9.53 -9.32
N PRO A 66 8.56 -9.94 -9.99
CA PRO A 66 9.92 -9.64 -9.52
C PRO A 66 10.19 -8.16 -9.24
N SER A 67 9.65 -7.26 -10.06
CA SER A 67 9.81 -5.82 -9.87
C SER A 67 9.19 -5.33 -8.56
N LEU A 68 8.03 -5.89 -8.17
CA LEU A 68 7.38 -5.56 -6.90
C LEU A 68 8.14 -6.18 -5.72
N ARG A 69 8.60 -7.42 -5.86
CA ARG A 69 9.42 -8.07 -4.80
C ARG A 69 10.68 -7.30 -4.51
N GLU A 70 11.36 -6.84 -5.56
CA GLU A 70 12.57 -6.04 -5.44
C GLU A 70 12.28 -4.70 -4.75
N ARG A 71 11.23 -4.03 -5.16
CA ARG A 71 10.82 -2.73 -4.59
C ARG A 71 10.53 -2.82 -3.10
N ALA A 72 9.84 -3.87 -2.67
CA ALA A 72 9.49 -4.08 -1.26
C ALA A 72 10.51 -4.92 -0.50
N GLN A 73 11.64 -5.27 -1.14
CA GLN A 73 12.71 -6.06 -0.53
C GLN A 73 12.20 -7.39 0.03
N LEU A 74 11.34 -8.08 -0.71
CA LEU A 74 10.75 -9.35 -0.30
C LEU A 74 11.68 -10.51 -0.69
N ASP A 75 12.82 -10.59 -0.02
CA ASP A 75 13.88 -11.56 -0.29
C ASP A 75 13.99 -12.67 0.78
N GLY A 76 13.07 -12.69 1.71
CA GLY A 76 13.03 -13.67 2.79
C GLY A 76 11.67 -13.67 3.46
N ASP A 77 11.66 -13.67 4.79
CA ASP A 77 10.42 -13.65 5.55
C ASP A 77 9.64 -12.37 5.33
N ILE A 78 8.33 -12.51 5.18
CA ILE A 78 7.41 -11.40 4.96
C ILE A 78 6.37 -11.34 6.07
N MET A 79 5.74 -10.16 6.21
CA MET A 79 4.58 -9.97 7.06
C MET A 79 3.41 -9.54 6.19
N LEU A 80 2.28 -10.25 6.35
CA LEU A 80 1.00 -9.85 5.78
C LEU A 80 0.19 -9.16 6.88
N ALA A 81 -0.16 -7.91 6.67
CA ALA A 81 -0.88 -7.12 7.65
C ALA A 81 -2.21 -6.66 7.06
N GLY A 82 -3.30 -6.92 7.76
CA GLY A 82 -4.62 -6.37 7.41
C GLY A 82 -4.68 -4.88 7.75
N ALA A 83 -5.09 -4.09 6.79
CA ALA A 83 -5.19 -2.64 6.92
C ALA A 83 -6.55 -2.16 6.45
N ASN A 84 -7.60 -2.59 7.16
CA ASN A 84 -9.00 -2.26 6.93
C ASN A 84 -9.52 -2.76 5.57
N ASN A 85 -9.29 -2.02 4.49
CA ASN A 85 -9.83 -2.33 3.15
C ASN A 85 -8.79 -2.92 2.19
N ARG A 86 -7.61 -3.24 2.70
CA ARG A 86 -6.51 -3.80 1.92
C ARG A 86 -5.63 -4.66 2.80
N ILE A 87 -4.74 -5.40 2.21
CA ILE A 87 -3.62 -6.01 2.93
C ILE A 87 -2.34 -5.26 2.57
N GLU A 88 -1.38 -5.28 3.49
CA GLU A 88 -0.04 -4.79 3.23
C GLU A 88 0.94 -5.95 3.29
N ILE A 89 1.90 -5.95 2.37
CA ILE A 89 2.93 -6.98 2.28
C ILE A 89 4.26 -6.33 2.56
N TRP A 90 4.88 -6.71 3.66
CA TRP A 90 6.09 -6.09 4.18
C TRP A 90 7.25 -7.07 4.24
N ASN A 91 8.44 -6.57 4.01
CA ASN A 91 9.66 -7.23 4.49
C ASN A 91 9.55 -7.35 6.02
N ARG A 92 9.80 -8.54 6.57
CA ARG A 92 9.61 -8.82 7.99
C ARG A 92 10.44 -7.91 8.89
N ALA A 93 11.70 -7.68 8.56
CA ALA A 93 12.57 -6.81 9.35
C ALA A 93 12.08 -5.36 9.32
N LYS A 94 11.58 -4.90 8.18
CA LYS A 94 11.03 -3.55 8.03
C LYS A 94 9.73 -3.39 8.83
N TRP A 95 8.90 -4.42 8.86
CA TRP A 95 7.70 -4.44 9.70
C TRP A 95 8.07 -4.32 11.18
N ASN A 96 9.07 -5.10 11.62
CA ASN A 96 9.51 -5.06 13.01
C ASN A 96 10.04 -3.68 13.41
N GLU A 97 10.81 -3.03 12.54
CA GLU A 97 11.28 -1.65 12.76
C GLU A 97 10.10 -0.69 12.94
N GLU A 98 9.08 -0.80 12.10
CA GLU A 98 7.89 0.05 12.15
C GLU A 98 7.13 -0.15 13.46
N MET A 99 7.03 -1.39 13.95
CA MET A 99 6.28 -1.72 15.16
C MET A 99 7.08 -1.53 16.45
N ASP A 100 8.40 -1.41 16.37
CA ASP A 100 9.27 -1.24 17.54
C ASP A 100 9.25 0.17 18.12
N ASP A 101 8.55 1.10 17.51
CA ASP A 101 8.38 2.44 18.05
C ASP A 101 7.41 2.40 19.24
N GLU A 102 7.97 2.39 20.45
CA GLU A 102 7.21 2.32 21.70
C GLU A 102 6.64 3.67 22.15
N SER A 103 6.99 4.77 21.46
CA SER A 103 6.65 6.12 21.90
C SER A 103 5.20 6.52 21.64
N GLY A 104 4.43 5.67 20.97
CA GLY A 104 3.06 5.97 20.57
C GLY A 104 3.00 6.79 19.28
N PHE A 105 1.97 7.60 19.17
CA PHE A 105 1.76 8.42 17.96
C PHE A 105 2.35 9.82 18.16
N ASP A 106 2.97 10.34 17.09
CA ASP A 106 3.40 11.73 17.08
C ASP A 106 2.20 12.69 16.96
N ASP A 107 2.47 14.00 17.14
CA ASP A 107 1.41 15.01 17.11
C ASP A 107 0.69 15.08 15.75
N GLU A 108 1.43 14.93 14.66
CA GLU A 108 0.86 14.91 13.30
C GLU A 108 -0.13 13.77 13.14
N THR A 109 0.24 12.58 13.60
CA THR A 109 -0.61 11.38 13.52
C THR A 109 -1.84 11.52 14.41
N LEU A 110 -1.67 12.01 15.64
CA LEU A 110 -2.79 12.24 16.55
C LEU A 110 -3.78 13.25 15.96
N LEU A 111 -3.28 14.32 15.35
CA LEU A 111 -4.13 15.31 14.70
C LEU A 111 -4.90 14.70 13.54
N ALA A 112 -4.26 13.89 12.71
CA ALA A 112 -4.91 13.21 11.59
C ALA A 112 -6.03 12.27 12.06
N LEU A 113 -5.77 11.49 13.11
CA LEU A 113 -6.77 10.60 13.69
C LEU A 113 -7.94 11.37 14.29
N THR A 114 -7.68 12.50 14.94
CA THR A 114 -8.72 13.36 15.49
C THR A 114 -9.63 13.92 14.40
N ARG A 115 -9.08 14.31 13.26
CA ARG A 115 -9.86 14.80 12.11
C ARG A 115 -10.78 13.72 11.57
N ILE A 116 -10.31 12.48 11.46
CA ILE A 116 -11.12 11.36 11.01
C ILE A 116 -12.26 11.12 11.98
N GLN A 117 -11.97 11.09 13.28
CA GLN A 117 -12.97 10.90 14.32
C GLN A 117 -14.02 12.01 14.30
N SER A 118 -13.62 13.26 14.09
CA SER A 118 -14.54 14.41 14.02
C SER A 118 -15.46 14.35 12.81
N GLY A 119 -15.05 13.69 11.75
CA GLY A 119 -15.85 13.48 10.54
C GLY A 119 -16.90 12.37 10.67
N LEU A 120 -16.89 11.64 11.76
CA LEU A 120 -17.85 10.59 12.03
C LEU A 120 -19.07 11.16 12.75
#